data_6e4aec2d6807fe1bcdc98508e89e7e9b
#
_entry.id   6e4aec2d6807fe1bcdc98508e89e7e9b
#
_cell.length_a   1.000
_cell.length_b   1.000
_cell.length_c   1.000
_cell.angle_alpha   90.00
_cell.angle_beta   90.00
_cell.angle_gamma   90.00
#
_symmetry.space_group_name_H-M   'P 1'
#
loop_
_entity.id
_entity.type
_entity.pdbx_description
1 polymer ?
#
loop_
_entity_poly.entity_id
_entity_poly.type
_entity_poly.pdbx_seq_one_letter_code
_entity_poly.pdbx_strand_id
1 'polypeptide(L)'
;MKQLRIISLICALCLFLSACASQQPEDGSSTEPPNTVRITIPEGASAADIGGLMEQNGLFTRSEFLAEVNRGNADSPLVQEIGDWENRAFLLEGYLFPDTYEFDRDDSPERVIQKLLDNLEKKITGTQKARAKEFD
;
A
#
# COMPACT_ATOMS: atom_id res chain seq x y z
N MET A 1 37.35 -39.47 -54.22
CA MET A 1 38.02 -38.44 -53.38
C MET A 1 37.42 -37.02 -53.49
N LYS A 2 36.83 -36.66 -54.62
CA LYS A 2 36.20 -35.31 -54.75
C LYS A 2 34.84 -35.17 -53.98
N GLN A 3 34.06 -36.27 -53.86
CA GLN A 3 32.78 -36.26 -53.18
C GLN A 3 32.91 -36.10 -51.67
N LEU A 4 33.96 -36.64 -51.06
CA LEU A 4 34.20 -36.56 -49.61
C LEU A 4 34.53 -35.14 -49.14
N ARG A 5 35.14 -34.32 -49.99
CA ARG A 5 35.50 -32.93 -49.72
C ARG A 5 34.29 -31.99 -49.80
N ILE A 6 33.32 -32.29 -50.63
CA ILE A 6 32.06 -31.51 -50.78
C ILE A 6 31.17 -31.71 -49.55
N ILE A 7 31.05 -32.95 -49.06
CA ILE A 7 30.26 -33.27 -47.87
C ILE A 7 30.87 -32.61 -46.64
N SER A 8 32.22 -32.54 -46.52
CA SER A 8 32.89 -31.85 -45.41
C SER A 8 32.66 -30.34 -45.43
N LEU A 9 32.55 -29.73 -46.61
CA LEU A 9 32.31 -28.29 -46.77
C LEU A 9 30.87 -27.91 -46.41
N ILE A 10 29.88 -28.79 -46.74
CA ILE A 10 28.47 -28.56 -46.42
C ILE A 10 28.22 -28.71 -44.92
N CYS A 11 28.88 -29.66 -44.25
CA CYS A 11 28.78 -29.83 -42.80
C CYS A 11 29.37 -28.65 -42.03
N ALA A 12 30.47 -28.05 -42.55
CA ALA A 12 31.08 -26.85 -41.92
C ALA A 12 30.19 -25.60 -42.06
N LEU A 13 29.39 -25.52 -43.17
CA LEU A 13 28.51 -24.37 -43.38
C LEU A 13 27.23 -24.47 -42.54
N CYS A 14 26.76 -25.66 -42.18
CA CYS A 14 25.60 -25.85 -41.32
C CYS A 14 25.86 -25.50 -39.83
N LEU A 15 27.14 -25.52 -39.38
CA LEU A 15 27.51 -25.22 -38.01
C LEU A 15 27.56 -23.72 -37.71
N PHE A 16 27.57 -22.85 -38.73
CA PHE A 16 27.56 -21.40 -38.53
C PHE A 16 26.21 -20.72 -38.50
N LEU A 17 25.09 -21.45 -38.77
CA LEU A 17 23.75 -20.88 -38.74
C LEU A 17 22.98 -21.13 -37.45
N SER A 18 23.62 -21.71 -36.45
CA SER A 18 22.93 -22.03 -35.16
C SER A 18 23.28 -21.08 -34.02
N ALA A 19 23.81 -19.90 -34.31
CA ALA A 19 24.18 -18.88 -33.29
C ALA A 19 23.37 -17.59 -33.45
N CYS A 20 22.08 -17.68 -33.78
CA CYS A 20 21.12 -16.63 -33.53
C CYS A 20 20.20 -17.10 -32.40
N ALA A 21 20.76 -17.31 -31.23
CA ALA A 21 20.01 -17.24 -29.99
C ALA A 21 19.58 -15.78 -29.83
N SER A 22 18.33 -15.52 -30.20
CA SER A 22 17.64 -14.31 -29.82
C SER A 22 17.72 -14.19 -28.29
N GLN A 23 18.64 -13.38 -27.80
CA GLN A 23 18.53 -12.79 -26.47
C GLN A 23 17.30 -11.90 -26.52
N GLN A 24 16.16 -12.46 -26.13
CA GLN A 24 15.08 -11.66 -25.62
C GLN A 24 15.63 -10.92 -24.40
N PRO A 25 15.53 -9.59 -24.34
CA PRO A 25 15.68 -8.91 -23.07
C PRO A 25 14.59 -9.49 -22.19
N GLU A 26 14.97 -10.19 -21.14
CA GLU A 26 14.08 -10.47 -20.02
C GLU A 26 13.78 -9.11 -19.39
N ASP A 27 12.78 -8.43 -19.94
CA ASP A 27 12.08 -7.38 -19.26
C ASP A 27 11.41 -8.06 -18.07
N GLY A 28 12.01 -7.91 -16.90
CA GLY A 28 11.55 -8.47 -15.63
C GLY A 28 10.28 -7.78 -15.15
N SER A 29 9.30 -7.64 -16.03
CA SER A 29 7.92 -7.34 -15.70
C SER A 29 7.28 -8.63 -15.21
N SER A 30 7.45 -8.92 -13.92
CA SER A 30 6.57 -9.84 -13.22
C SER A 30 5.16 -9.30 -13.40
N THR A 31 4.36 -9.97 -14.23
CA THR A 31 2.94 -9.72 -14.49
C THR A 31 2.09 -10.22 -13.30
N GLU A 32 2.60 -10.18 -12.09
CA GLU A 32 1.74 -10.28 -10.92
C GLU A 32 0.96 -8.95 -10.78
N PRO A 33 -0.35 -9.02 -10.59
CA PRO A 33 -1.11 -7.80 -10.32
C PRO A 33 -0.47 -7.10 -9.13
N PRO A 34 -0.40 -5.76 -9.14
CA PRO A 34 0.22 -5.03 -8.04
C PRO A 34 -0.44 -5.47 -6.73
N ASN A 35 0.40 -5.86 -5.73
CA ASN A 35 -0.09 -6.29 -4.41
C ASN A 35 -0.70 -5.12 -3.63
N THR A 36 -0.96 -4.00 -4.30
CA THR A 36 -1.51 -2.79 -3.71
C THR A 36 -2.95 -2.54 -4.15
N VAL A 37 -3.70 -1.85 -3.31
CA VAL A 37 -5.06 -1.38 -3.57
C VAL A 37 -5.15 0.11 -3.25
N ARG A 38 -5.78 0.87 -4.15
CA ARG A 38 -6.02 2.30 -3.95
C ARG A 38 -7.43 2.52 -3.40
N ILE A 39 -7.53 3.16 -2.24
CA ILE A 39 -8.79 3.43 -1.54
C ILE A 39 -8.90 4.93 -1.27
N THR A 40 -10.04 5.53 -1.65
CA THR A 40 -10.36 6.92 -1.32
C THR A 40 -11.28 6.94 -0.11
N ILE A 41 -10.83 7.61 0.94
CA ILE A 41 -11.62 7.90 2.15
C ILE A 41 -12.25 9.28 1.95
N PRO A 42 -13.59 9.37 1.83
CA PRO A 42 -14.27 10.65 1.63
C PRO A 42 -14.27 11.50 2.91
N GLU A 43 -14.38 12.80 2.76
CA GLU A 43 -14.60 13.72 3.88
C GLU A 43 -15.88 13.36 4.63
N GLY A 44 -15.83 13.43 5.95
CA GLY A 44 -16.96 13.10 6.83
C GLY A 44 -17.20 11.61 7.03
N ALA A 45 -16.35 10.73 6.50
CA ALA A 45 -16.43 9.30 6.79
C ALA A 45 -16.14 9.03 8.27
N SER A 46 -17.02 8.28 8.92
CA SER A 46 -16.79 7.77 10.28
C SER A 46 -15.77 6.62 10.27
N ALA A 47 -15.21 6.29 11.43
CA ALA A 47 -14.35 5.11 11.56
C ALA A 47 -15.05 3.83 11.08
N ALA A 48 -16.36 3.72 11.30
CA ALA A 48 -17.16 2.58 10.82
C ALA A 48 -17.29 2.54 9.29
N ASP A 49 -17.40 3.69 8.63
CA ASP A 49 -17.43 3.78 7.17
C ASP A 49 -16.07 3.41 6.57
N ILE A 50 -14.98 3.90 7.17
CA ILE A 50 -13.62 3.58 6.77
C ILE A 50 -13.37 2.07 6.89
N GLY A 51 -13.74 1.46 8.02
CA GLY A 51 -13.64 0.01 8.19
C GLY A 51 -14.43 -0.77 7.13
N GLY A 52 -15.61 -0.28 6.76
CA GLY A 52 -16.42 -0.85 5.67
C GLY A 52 -15.73 -0.73 4.30
N LEU A 53 -15.04 0.38 4.02
CA LEU A 53 -14.25 0.54 2.80
C LEU A 53 -13.08 -0.46 2.75
N MET A 54 -12.39 -0.68 3.86
CA MET A 54 -11.29 -1.65 3.95
C MET A 54 -11.78 -3.07 3.66
N GLU A 55 -12.91 -3.47 4.28
CA GLU A 55 -13.54 -4.77 4.06
C GLU A 55 -13.99 -4.98 2.60
N GLN A 56 -14.65 -3.98 1.99
CA GLN A 56 -15.10 -4.03 0.60
C GLN A 56 -13.93 -4.16 -0.40
N ASN A 57 -12.76 -3.66 -0.05
CA ASN A 57 -11.55 -3.73 -0.88
C ASN A 57 -10.68 -4.95 -0.56
N GLY A 58 -11.10 -5.80 0.36
CA GLY A 58 -10.48 -7.10 0.64
C GLY A 58 -9.19 -7.02 1.45
N LEU A 59 -9.02 -5.99 2.31
CA LEU A 59 -7.89 -5.92 3.22
C LEU A 59 -8.15 -6.77 4.49
N PHE A 60 -9.13 -6.36 5.29
CA PHE A 60 -9.52 -6.99 6.56
C PHE A 60 -10.96 -6.63 6.88
N THR A 61 -11.56 -7.26 7.89
CA THR A 61 -12.94 -7.01 8.26
C THR A 61 -13.12 -5.65 8.95
N ARG A 62 -14.31 -5.07 8.82
CA ARG A 62 -14.69 -3.85 9.56
C ARG A 62 -14.47 -4.02 11.07
N SER A 63 -14.76 -5.19 11.63
CA SER A 63 -14.62 -5.43 13.06
C SER A 63 -13.16 -5.42 13.51
N GLU A 64 -12.24 -5.96 12.74
CA GLU A 64 -10.80 -5.92 13.02
C GLU A 64 -10.28 -4.48 13.01
N PHE A 65 -10.72 -3.69 12.01
CA PHE A 65 -10.38 -2.28 11.94
C PHE A 65 -10.86 -1.49 13.16
N LEU A 66 -12.15 -1.64 13.53
CA LEU A 66 -12.73 -0.92 14.66
C LEU A 66 -12.12 -1.34 16.01
N ALA A 67 -11.76 -2.61 16.15
CA ALA A 67 -11.03 -3.08 17.33
C ALA A 67 -9.68 -2.36 17.49
N GLU A 68 -8.96 -2.15 16.38
CA GLU A 68 -7.67 -1.46 16.40
C GLU A 68 -7.82 0.05 16.61
N VAL A 69 -8.84 0.68 15.98
CA VAL A 69 -9.21 2.10 16.22
C VAL A 69 -9.45 2.37 17.70
N ASN A 70 -10.10 1.43 18.41
CA ASN A 70 -10.37 1.56 19.85
C ASN A 70 -9.19 1.21 20.75
N ARG A 71 -8.22 0.43 20.24
CA ARG A 71 -7.02 0.10 21.01
C ARG A 71 -6.09 1.30 21.15
N GLY A 72 -6.04 2.17 20.16
CA GLY A 72 -5.25 3.38 20.18
C GLY A 72 -3.73 3.17 20.28
N ASN A 73 -3.24 2.02 19.81
CA ASN A 73 -1.81 1.65 19.88
C ASN A 73 -0.94 2.33 18.80
N ALA A 74 -1.50 3.30 18.07
CA ALA A 74 -0.73 3.97 17.03
C ALA A 74 0.41 4.80 17.63
N ASP A 75 1.56 4.76 16.97
CA ASP A 75 2.73 5.59 17.32
C ASP A 75 2.54 7.01 16.76
N SER A 76 1.67 7.77 17.42
CA SER A 76 1.34 9.13 17.04
C SER A 76 1.23 10.03 18.27
N PRO A 77 1.91 11.18 18.29
CA PRO A 77 1.74 12.18 19.33
C PRO A 77 0.30 12.67 19.47
N LEU A 78 -0.47 12.68 18.38
CA LEU A 78 -1.88 13.08 18.39
C LEU A 78 -2.74 12.12 19.23
N VAL A 79 -2.44 10.82 19.17
CA VAL A 79 -3.17 9.80 19.95
C VAL A 79 -2.90 9.97 21.45
N GLN A 80 -1.67 10.32 21.81
CA GLN A 80 -1.28 10.53 23.20
C GLN A 80 -1.90 11.80 23.83
N GLU A 81 -2.30 12.76 23.02
CA GLU A 81 -2.96 14.00 23.44
C GLU A 81 -4.51 13.86 23.52
N ILE A 82 -5.09 12.69 23.17
CA ILE A 82 -6.54 12.46 23.26
C ILE A 82 -6.96 12.36 24.74
N GLY A 83 -7.58 13.42 25.27
CA GLY A 83 -7.98 13.49 26.68
C GLY A 83 -9.34 12.88 26.99
N ASP A 84 -10.32 13.01 26.10
CA ASP A 84 -11.74 12.68 26.36
C ASP A 84 -12.18 11.37 25.67
N TRP A 85 -11.38 10.31 25.85
CA TRP A 85 -11.59 9.03 25.18
C TRP A 85 -12.83 8.28 25.68
N GLU A 86 -13.28 8.49 26.92
CA GLU A 86 -14.42 7.77 27.52
C GLU A 86 -15.76 8.12 26.88
N ASN A 87 -15.90 9.31 26.30
CA ASN A 87 -17.12 9.81 25.69
C ASN A 87 -17.16 9.66 24.16
N ARG A 88 -16.16 9.02 23.56
CA ARG A 88 -16.07 8.80 22.10
C ARG A 88 -16.69 7.49 21.69
N ALA A 89 -17.39 7.46 20.56
CA ALA A 89 -17.88 6.22 19.96
C ALA A 89 -16.72 5.30 19.56
N PHE A 90 -15.66 5.90 19.02
CA PHE A 90 -14.39 5.26 18.69
C PHE A 90 -13.25 6.19 19.08
N LEU A 91 -12.18 5.64 19.68
CA LEU A 91 -11.06 6.42 20.20
C LEU A 91 -10.44 7.36 19.15
N LEU A 92 -10.20 6.85 17.94
CA LEU A 92 -9.57 7.62 16.87
C LEU A 92 -10.59 8.30 15.93
N GLU A 93 -11.87 8.40 16.31
CA GLU A 93 -12.86 9.11 15.51
C GLU A 93 -12.45 10.57 15.29
N GLY A 94 -12.44 11.01 14.02
CA GLY A 94 -11.99 12.36 13.64
C GLY A 94 -10.48 12.52 13.43
N TYR A 95 -9.68 11.51 13.74
CA TYR A 95 -8.22 11.53 13.52
C TYR A 95 -7.81 10.78 12.24
N LEU A 96 -8.70 10.04 11.63
CA LEU A 96 -8.46 9.26 10.42
C LEU A 96 -8.65 10.16 9.20
N PHE A 97 -7.56 10.74 8.68
CA PHE A 97 -7.62 11.81 7.69
C PHE A 97 -8.21 11.34 6.34
N PRO A 98 -9.19 12.07 5.77
CA PRO A 98 -9.76 11.78 4.45
C PRO A 98 -8.75 12.12 3.35
N ASP A 99 -8.42 11.14 2.51
CA ASP A 99 -7.54 11.28 1.36
C ASP A 99 -7.61 10.01 0.48
N THR A 100 -6.87 9.96 -0.60
CA THR A 100 -6.67 8.75 -1.39
C THR A 100 -5.36 8.09 -0.99
N TYR A 101 -5.45 6.84 -0.54
CA TYR A 101 -4.33 6.04 -0.05
C TYR A 101 -4.07 4.85 -0.95
N GLU A 102 -2.83 4.42 -0.96
CA GLU A 102 -2.40 3.16 -1.52
C GLU A 102 -1.94 2.24 -0.38
N PHE A 103 -2.58 1.08 -0.27
CA PHE A 103 -2.31 0.08 0.76
C PHE A 103 -1.80 -1.20 0.13
N ASP A 104 -0.88 -1.89 0.81
CA ASP A 104 -0.57 -3.26 0.47
C ASP A 104 -1.72 -4.18 0.91
N ARG A 105 -2.03 -5.21 0.12
CA ARG A 105 -3.10 -6.14 0.47
C ARG A 105 -2.82 -6.93 1.75
N ASP A 106 -1.55 -6.97 2.15
CA ASP A 106 -1.08 -7.61 3.38
C ASP A 106 -0.93 -6.62 4.55
N ASP A 107 -1.34 -5.35 4.36
CA ASP A 107 -1.30 -4.36 5.44
C ASP A 107 -2.26 -4.78 6.56
N SER A 108 -1.76 -4.76 7.80
CA SER A 108 -2.59 -4.96 8.99
C SER A 108 -3.44 -3.71 9.29
N PRO A 109 -4.56 -3.84 10.03
CA PRO A 109 -5.34 -2.69 10.49
C PRO A 109 -4.50 -1.61 11.18
N GLU A 110 -3.53 -2.00 11.99
CA GLU A 110 -2.58 -1.11 12.67
C GLU A 110 -1.76 -0.29 11.68
N ARG A 111 -1.19 -0.92 10.63
CA ARG A 111 -0.40 -0.21 9.61
C ARG A 111 -1.25 0.76 8.79
N VAL A 112 -2.47 0.38 8.48
CA VAL A 112 -3.41 1.26 7.80
C VAL A 112 -3.73 2.47 8.67
N ILE A 113 -4.09 2.28 9.94
CA ILE A 113 -4.36 3.37 10.88
C ILE A 113 -3.15 4.29 11.01
N GLN A 114 -1.94 3.74 11.13
CA GLN A 114 -0.72 4.54 11.20
C GLN A 114 -0.55 5.43 9.97
N LYS A 115 -0.78 4.89 8.75
CA LYS A 115 -0.75 5.70 7.51
C LYS A 115 -1.74 6.86 7.52
N LEU A 116 -2.95 6.65 8.05
CA LEU A 116 -3.98 7.69 8.15
C LEU A 116 -3.58 8.79 9.13
N LEU A 117 -3.02 8.43 10.29
CA LEU A 117 -2.52 9.35 11.30
C LEU A 117 -1.29 10.12 10.82
N ASP A 118 -0.33 9.46 10.18
CA ASP A 118 0.85 10.10 9.59
C ASP A 118 0.47 11.17 8.57
N ASN A 119 -0.59 10.92 7.80
CA ASN A 119 -1.09 11.90 6.84
C ASN A 119 -1.73 13.10 7.55
N LEU A 120 -2.53 12.86 8.59
CA LEU A 120 -3.07 13.92 9.42
C LEU A 120 -1.96 14.80 10.00
N GLU A 121 -0.92 14.21 10.59
CA GLU A 121 0.22 14.94 11.14
C GLU A 121 0.94 15.82 10.12
N LYS A 122 1.09 15.33 8.89
CA LYS A 122 1.68 16.11 7.78
C LYS A 122 0.81 17.29 7.37
N LYS A 123 -0.53 17.13 7.47
CA LYS A 123 -1.50 18.19 7.07
C LYS A 123 -1.68 19.23 8.16
N ILE A 124 -1.58 18.86 9.44
CA ILE A 124 -1.67 19.80 10.56
C ILE A 124 -0.37 20.57 10.67
N THR A 125 -0.40 21.85 10.32
CA THR A 125 0.75 22.75 10.49
C THR A 125 0.99 23.10 11.94
N GLY A 126 2.24 23.45 12.31
CA GLY A 126 2.60 23.88 13.67
C GLY A 126 1.73 25.04 14.19
N THR A 127 1.30 25.95 13.31
CA THR A 127 0.40 27.07 13.64
C THR A 127 -0.99 26.57 14.04
N GLN A 128 -1.52 25.54 13.40
CA GLN A 128 -2.82 24.96 13.73
C GLN A 128 -2.76 24.21 15.06
N LYS A 129 -1.66 23.48 15.34
CA LYS A 129 -1.43 22.82 16.62
C LYS A 129 -1.33 23.84 17.77
N ALA A 130 -0.65 24.97 17.57
CA ALA A 130 -0.54 26.03 18.55
C ALA A 130 -1.90 26.68 18.85
N ARG A 131 -2.72 26.92 17.81
CA ARG A 131 -4.08 27.49 17.98
C ARG A 131 -5.04 26.53 18.69
N ALA A 132 -4.96 25.22 18.43
CA ALA A 132 -5.79 24.24 19.12
C ALA A 132 -5.55 24.28 20.64
N LYS A 133 -4.29 24.43 21.08
CA LYS A 133 -3.93 24.54 22.50
C LYS A 133 -4.40 25.83 23.19
N GLU A 134 -4.81 26.83 22.43
CA GLU A 134 -5.32 28.11 22.97
C GLU A 134 -6.80 28.02 23.38
N PHE A 135 -7.49 26.96 22.94
CA PHE A 135 -8.93 26.74 23.17
C PHE A 135 -9.24 25.59 24.16
N ASP A 136 -8.20 24.93 24.68
CA ASP A 136 -8.29 23.95 25.76
C ASP A 136 -8.06 24.66 27.12
#